data_210621b753b9fae5a513ee4a29b79202
#
_entry.id   210621b753b9fae5a513ee4a29b79202
#
_cell.length_a   1.000
_cell.length_b   1.000
_cell.length_c   1.000
_cell.angle_alpha   90.00
_cell.angle_beta   90.00
_cell.angle_gamma   90.00
#
_symmetry.space_group_name_H-M   'P 1'
#
loop_
_entity.id
_entity.type
_entity.pdbx_description
1 polymer ?
#
loop_
_entity_poly.entity_id
_entity_poly.type
_entity_poly.pdbx_seq_one_letter_code
_entity_poly.pdbx_strand_id
1 'polypeptide(L)'
;EAVPLPTDRPVLLSLVPTQLQRLLADPAGRRWLRGMAVIWTGGAPLAPDLAAWARREEIRLSPCYGATETAAMVTALAPERFLAGDGGCGHPLDDVTLRLNPADGAIELRCGRLSPGWLAADGSGLRPFAEPGGEGWWASGDAGQLTAAGLQVLGRLDGAIHSGGETVFPEQVEQRLKALAVAAGLPLAELLLLPVTDPLWGERLVALFRPLPEGAGWGGSDVAGADPPLREGLIALARRLPPAERPLHWWMCASLARTDTGKWQRPRWHEWLRQQREGHLEDL
;
A
#
# COMPACT_ATOMS: atom_id res chain seq x y z
N GLU A 1 19.48 14.97 -15.82
CA GLU A 1 20.57 15.44 -14.93
C GLU A 1 19.98 15.76 -13.56
N ALA A 2 20.64 15.29 -12.49
CA ALA A 2 20.21 15.61 -11.13
C ALA A 2 20.50 17.09 -10.84
N VAL A 3 19.51 17.81 -10.31
CA VAL A 3 19.66 19.22 -9.93
C VAL A 3 20.68 19.28 -8.77
N PRO A 4 21.72 20.15 -8.85
CA PRO A 4 22.65 20.32 -7.73
C PRO A 4 21.93 20.77 -6.46
N LEU A 5 22.26 20.15 -5.33
CA LEU A 5 21.68 20.52 -4.05
C LEU A 5 22.44 21.70 -3.43
N PRO A 6 21.73 22.66 -2.79
CA PRO A 6 22.37 23.69 -2.00
C PRO A 6 23.11 23.06 -0.80
N THR A 7 24.24 23.62 -0.42
CA THR A 7 25.08 23.15 0.69
C THR A 7 24.89 23.97 1.97
N ASP A 8 24.21 25.08 1.87
CA ASP A 8 24.00 26.09 2.96
C ASP A 8 22.69 25.92 3.71
N ARG A 9 21.81 25.03 3.25
CA ARG A 9 20.48 24.82 3.83
C ARG A 9 19.97 23.39 3.64
N PRO A 10 19.11 22.88 4.56
CA PRO A 10 18.50 21.56 4.38
C PRO A 10 17.56 21.54 3.18
N VAL A 11 17.59 20.45 2.41
CA VAL A 11 16.67 20.22 1.30
C VAL A 11 15.65 19.19 1.70
N LEU A 12 14.39 19.52 1.45
CA LEU A 12 13.23 18.68 1.72
C LEU A 12 12.63 18.21 0.40
N LEU A 13 12.13 16.99 0.35
CA LEU A 13 11.55 16.40 -0.84
C LEU A 13 10.25 15.67 -0.51
N SER A 14 9.30 15.68 -1.42
CA SER A 14 8.10 14.83 -1.34
C SER A 14 8.03 13.93 -2.56
N LEU A 15 7.83 12.63 -2.35
CA LEU A 15 7.77 11.62 -3.39
C LEU A 15 6.61 10.65 -3.14
N VAL A 16 6.08 10.09 -4.22
CA VAL A 16 5.28 8.86 -4.13
C VAL A 16 6.21 7.64 -4.25
N PRO A 17 5.81 6.45 -3.73
CA PRO A 17 6.68 5.26 -3.75
C PRO A 17 7.22 4.88 -5.12
N THR A 18 6.46 5.09 -6.20
CA THR A 18 6.91 4.79 -7.58
C THR A 18 8.04 5.72 -8.04
N GLN A 19 8.02 6.99 -7.63
CA GLN A 19 9.12 7.94 -7.92
C GLN A 19 10.37 7.56 -7.11
N LEU A 20 10.20 7.23 -5.83
CA LEU A 20 11.28 6.74 -4.98
C LEU A 20 11.95 5.52 -5.59
N GLN A 21 11.17 4.53 -6.03
CA GLN A 21 11.68 3.31 -6.66
C GLN A 21 12.53 3.61 -7.90
N ARG A 22 12.07 4.51 -8.77
CA ARG A 22 12.82 4.93 -9.97
C ARG A 22 14.15 5.59 -9.63
N LEU A 23 14.15 6.49 -8.65
CA LEU A 23 15.36 7.16 -8.19
C LEU A 23 16.33 6.21 -7.51
N LEU A 24 15.85 5.25 -6.73
CA LEU A 24 16.69 4.23 -6.11
C LEU A 24 17.31 3.27 -7.13
N ALA A 25 16.66 3.02 -8.27
CA ALA A 25 17.21 2.18 -9.33
C ALA A 25 18.43 2.80 -10.02
N ASP A 26 18.54 4.13 -10.03
CA ASP A 26 19.67 4.87 -10.61
C ASP A 26 20.74 5.20 -9.57
N PRO A 27 22.03 4.86 -9.80
CA PRO A 27 23.13 5.24 -8.89
C PRO A 27 23.26 6.75 -8.65
N ALA A 28 22.98 7.59 -9.65
CA ALA A 28 22.98 9.04 -9.49
C ALA A 28 21.79 9.51 -8.65
N GLY A 29 20.61 8.90 -8.85
CA GLY A 29 19.41 9.13 -8.05
C GLY A 29 19.65 8.79 -6.57
N ARG A 30 20.29 7.66 -6.25
CA ARG A 30 20.62 7.30 -4.85
C ARG A 30 21.53 8.34 -4.19
N ARG A 31 22.60 8.77 -4.90
CA ARG A 31 23.49 9.81 -4.37
C ARG A 31 22.75 11.12 -4.11
N TRP A 32 21.83 11.50 -5.02
CA TRP A 32 21.02 12.69 -4.88
C TRP A 32 20.06 12.60 -3.69
N LEU A 33 19.38 11.47 -3.52
CA LEU A 33 18.45 11.22 -2.41
C LEU A 33 19.16 11.29 -1.04
N ARG A 34 20.39 10.81 -0.92
CA ARG A 34 21.17 10.89 0.33
C ARG A 34 21.48 12.32 0.77
N GLY A 35 21.44 13.27 -0.15
CA GLY A 35 21.62 14.70 0.14
C GLY A 35 20.38 15.38 0.72
N MET A 36 19.25 14.69 0.81
CA MET A 36 18.02 15.24 1.37
C MET A 36 18.01 15.16 2.90
N ALA A 37 17.57 16.24 3.55
CA ALA A 37 17.38 16.26 5.00
C ALA A 37 16.17 15.39 5.41
N VAL A 38 15.08 15.45 4.66
CA VAL A 38 13.88 14.65 4.83
C VAL A 38 13.24 14.37 3.47
N ILE A 39 12.76 13.14 3.26
CA ILE A 39 11.97 12.77 2.10
C ILE A 39 10.64 12.23 2.60
N TRP A 40 9.59 13.05 2.50
CA TRP A 40 8.24 12.57 2.77
C TRP A 40 7.78 11.63 1.65
N THR A 41 7.25 10.47 2.04
CA THR A 41 6.70 9.51 1.08
C THR A 41 5.28 9.11 1.49
N GLY A 42 4.34 9.37 0.58
CA GLY A 42 2.91 9.16 0.83
C GLY A 42 2.13 8.96 -0.46
N GLY A 43 0.80 9.01 -0.37
CA GLY A 43 -0.11 8.83 -1.50
C GLY A 43 -0.33 7.38 -1.94
N ALA A 44 0.50 6.45 -1.46
CA ALA A 44 0.34 5.00 -1.61
C ALA A 44 1.13 4.28 -0.51
N PRO A 45 0.84 3.00 -0.21
CA PRO A 45 1.61 2.21 0.75
C PRO A 45 3.08 2.07 0.31
N LEU A 46 4.00 2.27 1.25
CA LEU A 46 5.42 2.00 1.04
C LEU A 46 5.67 0.49 1.18
N ALA A 47 6.01 -0.17 0.06
CA ALA A 47 6.27 -1.60 0.04
C ALA A 47 7.46 -1.97 0.95
N PRO A 48 7.40 -3.11 1.69
CA PRO A 48 8.44 -3.51 2.64
C PRO A 48 9.84 -3.66 2.02
N ASP A 49 9.91 -4.17 0.79
CA ASP A 49 11.15 -4.32 0.02
C ASP A 49 11.75 -2.97 -0.37
N LEU A 50 10.90 -2.02 -0.81
CA LEU A 50 11.32 -0.66 -1.12
C LEU A 50 11.79 0.08 0.14
N ALA A 51 11.09 -0.10 1.26
CA ALA A 51 11.51 0.44 2.57
C ALA A 51 12.86 -0.14 3.01
N ALA A 52 13.04 -1.46 2.88
CA ALA A 52 14.29 -2.13 3.19
C ALA A 52 15.44 -1.65 2.29
N TRP A 53 15.16 -1.43 0.99
CA TRP A 53 16.15 -0.87 0.07
C TRP A 53 16.55 0.54 0.46
N ALA A 54 15.58 1.41 0.72
CA ALA A 54 15.86 2.79 1.15
C ALA A 54 16.69 2.85 2.44
N ARG A 55 16.42 1.94 3.42
CA ARG A 55 17.23 1.84 4.65
C ARG A 55 18.68 1.42 4.37
N ARG A 56 18.90 0.42 3.51
CA ARG A 56 20.27 -0.01 3.12
C ARG A 56 21.05 1.10 2.44
N GLU A 57 20.36 1.98 1.72
CA GLU A 57 20.96 3.15 1.06
C GLU A 57 21.02 4.38 1.98
N GLU A 58 20.66 4.24 3.26
CA GLU A 58 20.65 5.32 4.27
C GLU A 58 19.81 6.54 3.85
N ILE A 59 18.72 6.30 3.10
CA ILE A 59 17.82 7.34 2.65
C ILE A 59 16.89 7.77 3.80
N ARG A 60 16.88 9.06 4.12
CA ARG A 60 16.11 9.67 5.20
C ARG A 60 14.63 9.84 4.84
N LEU A 61 13.92 8.70 4.73
CA LEU A 61 12.49 8.71 4.45
C LEU A 61 11.69 9.07 5.71
N SER A 62 10.59 9.77 5.47
CA SER A 62 9.52 10.04 6.41
C SER A 62 8.20 9.54 5.81
N PRO A 63 7.87 8.24 5.96
CA PRO A 63 6.57 7.75 5.55
C PRO A 63 5.47 8.52 6.24
N CYS A 64 4.47 8.96 5.48
CA CYS A 64 3.41 9.81 5.98
C CYS A 64 2.04 9.36 5.49
N TYR A 65 0.99 9.73 6.23
CA TYR A 65 -0.39 9.51 5.86
C TYR A 65 -1.13 10.85 5.79
N GLY A 66 -2.03 10.97 4.84
CA GLY A 66 -2.90 12.11 4.65
C GLY A 66 -3.77 11.93 3.42
N ALA A 67 -4.70 12.84 3.21
CA ALA A 67 -5.65 12.84 2.13
C ALA A 67 -5.77 14.24 1.51
N THR A 68 -6.44 14.33 0.37
CA THR A 68 -6.76 15.62 -0.25
C THR A 68 -7.60 16.48 0.69
N GLU A 69 -8.51 15.86 1.41
CA GLU A 69 -9.42 16.45 2.37
C GLU A 69 -8.68 17.09 3.56
N THR A 70 -7.49 16.64 3.88
CA THR A 70 -6.63 17.17 4.95
C THR A 70 -5.57 18.16 4.44
N ALA A 71 -5.63 18.54 3.16
CA ALA A 71 -4.73 19.43 2.43
C ALA A 71 -3.27 18.95 2.35
N ALA A 72 -2.87 17.94 3.08
CA ALA A 72 -1.55 17.27 3.04
C ALA A 72 -1.52 16.12 4.08
N MET A 73 -0.30 15.72 4.46
CA MET A 73 -0.09 14.71 5.50
C MET A 73 -0.63 15.15 6.86
N VAL A 74 -1.13 14.21 7.62
CA VAL A 74 -1.62 14.39 9.00
C VAL A 74 -0.79 13.62 10.02
N THR A 75 -0.04 12.60 9.57
CA THR A 75 0.97 11.91 10.37
C THR A 75 2.26 11.78 9.59
N ALA A 76 3.39 11.67 10.27
CA ALA A 76 4.70 11.46 9.67
C ALA A 76 5.60 10.67 10.62
N LEU A 77 6.30 9.65 10.10
CA LEU A 77 7.34 8.93 10.82
C LEU A 77 8.66 9.69 10.68
N ALA A 78 9.30 10.01 11.80
CA ALA A 78 10.60 10.70 11.76
C ALA A 78 11.65 9.87 11.00
N PRO A 79 12.51 10.49 10.17
CA PRO A 79 13.53 9.77 9.38
C PRO A 79 14.46 8.90 10.23
N GLU A 80 14.81 9.32 11.42
CA GLU A 80 15.64 8.58 12.37
C GLU A 80 14.96 7.28 12.81
N ARG A 81 13.65 7.33 13.09
CA ARG A 81 12.83 6.17 13.43
C ARG A 81 12.70 5.21 12.24
N PHE A 82 12.50 5.76 11.04
CA PHE A 82 12.49 4.96 9.81
C PHE A 82 13.82 4.21 9.63
N LEU A 83 14.95 4.88 9.76
CA LEU A 83 16.29 4.27 9.63
C LEU A 83 16.56 3.25 10.73
N ALA A 84 16.01 3.44 11.94
CA ALA A 84 16.10 2.50 13.05
C ALA A 84 15.24 1.22 12.84
N GLY A 85 14.42 1.18 11.77
CA GLY A 85 13.62 0.00 11.43
C GLY A 85 12.13 0.12 11.70
N ASP A 86 11.67 1.22 12.28
CA ASP A 86 10.24 1.45 12.54
C ASP A 86 9.44 1.50 11.22
N GLY A 87 8.20 1.04 11.30
CA GLY A 87 7.24 1.07 10.19
C GLY A 87 6.05 1.98 10.50
N GLY A 88 5.08 1.99 9.56
CA GLY A 88 3.88 2.83 9.67
C GLY A 88 4.11 4.25 9.20
N CYS A 89 3.18 5.15 9.57
CA CYS A 89 3.15 6.54 9.12
C CYS A 89 3.40 7.54 10.27
N GLY A 90 3.94 7.07 11.40
CA GLY A 90 4.32 7.94 12.52
C GLY A 90 3.16 8.52 13.31
N HIS A 91 3.48 9.53 14.10
CA HIS A 91 2.53 10.19 15.00
C HIS A 91 1.81 11.35 14.29
N PRO A 92 0.63 11.76 14.78
CA PRO A 92 -0.04 12.97 14.33
C PRO A 92 0.85 14.19 14.41
N LEU A 93 0.69 15.12 13.46
CA LEU A 93 1.31 16.43 13.50
C LEU A 93 0.65 17.29 14.62
N ASP A 94 1.32 18.34 15.08
CA ASP A 94 0.90 19.15 16.23
C ASP A 94 -0.51 19.76 16.09
N ASP A 95 -0.94 20.03 14.86
CA ASP A 95 -2.26 20.58 14.54
C ASP A 95 -3.35 19.51 14.35
N VAL A 96 -3.03 18.22 14.53
CA VAL A 96 -3.91 17.09 14.22
C VAL A 96 -4.27 16.31 15.46
N THR A 97 -5.57 16.10 15.66
CA THR A 97 -6.07 15.08 16.59
C THR A 97 -6.53 13.86 15.78
N LEU A 98 -6.08 12.69 16.18
CA LEU A 98 -6.39 11.42 15.52
C LEU A 98 -6.92 10.43 16.56
N ARG A 99 -7.97 9.69 16.20
CA ARG A 99 -8.46 8.54 16.94
C ARG A 99 -8.87 7.42 15.98
N LEU A 100 -9.05 6.24 16.51
CA LEU A 100 -9.65 5.13 15.79
C LEU A 100 -11.07 4.91 16.32
N ASN A 101 -12.00 4.72 15.41
CA ASN A 101 -13.36 4.34 15.76
C ASN A 101 -13.34 2.92 16.37
N PRO A 102 -13.89 2.72 17.58
CA PRO A 102 -13.81 1.41 18.25
C PRO A 102 -14.65 0.32 17.58
N ALA A 103 -15.62 0.68 16.74
CA ALA A 103 -16.51 -0.29 16.08
C ALA A 103 -15.86 -0.95 14.86
N ASP A 104 -15.10 -0.20 14.06
CA ASP A 104 -14.58 -0.65 12.76
C ASP A 104 -13.08 -0.32 12.53
N GLY A 105 -12.44 0.37 13.48
CA GLY A 105 -11.05 0.80 13.34
C GLY A 105 -10.84 1.95 12.36
N ALA A 106 -11.92 2.65 11.94
CA ALA A 106 -11.83 3.80 11.05
C ALA A 106 -10.89 4.87 11.63
N ILE A 107 -10.03 5.41 10.77
CA ILE A 107 -9.19 6.56 11.12
C ILE A 107 -10.06 7.82 11.09
N GLU A 108 -10.26 8.41 12.24
CA GLU A 108 -11.00 9.66 12.40
C GLU A 108 -10.03 10.80 12.76
N LEU A 109 -10.18 11.91 12.05
CA LEU A 109 -9.28 13.05 12.13
C LEU A 109 -10.02 14.35 12.44
N ARG A 110 -9.34 15.24 13.16
CA ARG A 110 -9.73 16.62 13.36
C ARG A 110 -8.50 17.52 13.26
N CYS A 111 -8.54 18.49 12.34
CA CYS A 111 -7.49 19.51 12.19
C CYS A 111 -8.08 20.79 11.57
N GLY A 112 -7.43 21.92 11.82
CA GLY A 112 -7.89 23.22 11.33
C GLY A 112 -7.83 23.40 9.80
N ARG A 113 -7.10 22.54 9.10
CA ARG A 113 -6.95 22.55 7.64
C ARG A 113 -7.81 21.49 6.92
N LEU A 114 -8.71 20.82 7.65
CA LEU A 114 -9.66 19.92 7.03
C LEU A 114 -10.56 20.69 6.05
N SER A 115 -10.74 20.17 4.85
CA SER A 115 -11.71 20.71 3.90
C SER A 115 -13.11 20.74 4.54
N PRO A 116 -13.89 21.78 4.28
CA PRO A 116 -15.26 21.85 4.83
C PRO A 116 -16.21 20.80 4.25
N GLY A 117 -15.86 20.15 3.13
CA GLY A 117 -16.70 19.14 2.49
C GLY A 117 -16.33 18.91 1.02
N TRP A 118 -17.17 18.16 0.31
CA TRP A 118 -17.06 17.94 -1.13
C TRP A 118 -18.00 18.87 -1.89
N LEU A 119 -17.58 19.33 -3.06
CA LEU A 119 -18.46 19.97 -4.01
C LEU A 119 -19.42 18.92 -4.60
N ALA A 120 -20.71 19.23 -4.59
CA ALA A 120 -21.71 18.35 -5.21
C ALA A 120 -21.52 18.36 -6.72
N ALA A 121 -21.60 17.17 -7.35
CA ALA A 121 -21.38 17.02 -8.80
C ALA A 121 -22.43 17.75 -9.65
N ASP A 122 -23.63 17.99 -9.10
CA ASP A 122 -24.72 18.72 -9.74
C ASP A 122 -24.62 20.25 -9.56
N GLY A 123 -23.57 20.75 -8.91
CA GLY A 123 -23.37 22.17 -8.63
C GLY A 123 -24.26 22.73 -7.50
N SER A 124 -24.99 21.89 -6.76
CA SER A 124 -25.91 22.33 -5.67
C SER A 124 -25.18 22.92 -4.46
N GLY A 125 -23.84 22.92 -4.46
CA GLY A 125 -23.02 23.52 -3.41
C GLY A 125 -22.11 22.54 -2.67
N LEU A 126 -21.75 22.88 -1.43
CA LEU A 126 -20.87 22.11 -0.59
C LEU A 126 -21.65 21.06 0.20
N ARG A 127 -21.23 19.79 0.13
CA ARG A 127 -21.66 18.73 1.02
C ARG A 127 -20.67 18.61 2.18
N PRO A 128 -21.02 19.01 3.42
CA PRO A 128 -20.11 18.99 4.56
C PRO A 128 -19.61 17.58 4.89
N PHE A 129 -18.39 17.44 5.41
CA PHE A 129 -17.85 16.16 5.91
C PHE A 129 -18.47 15.76 7.25
N ALA A 130 -18.76 16.74 8.11
CA ALA A 130 -19.39 16.51 9.40
C ALA A 130 -20.81 17.07 9.41
N GLU A 131 -21.71 16.41 10.13
CA GLU A 131 -23.04 16.94 10.39
C GLU A 131 -22.95 18.27 11.14
N PRO A 132 -23.82 19.27 10.82
CA PRO A 132 -23.88 20.52 11.57
C PRO A 132 -24.16 20.22 13.05
N GLY A 133 -23.25 20.65 13.93
CA GLY A 133 -23.34 20.38 15.37
C GLY A 133 -22.59 19.13 15.84
N GLY A 134 -21.96 18.38 14.94
CA GLY A 134 -21.04 17.28 15.26
C GLY A 134 -19.73 17.80 15.86
N GLU A 135 -18.96 16.91 16.49
CA GLU A 135 -17.67 17.23 17.13
C GLU A 135 -16.53 17.60 16.16
N GLY A 136 -16.81 17.74 14.85
CA GLY A 136 -15.83 18.12 13.83
C GLY A 136 -14.86 16.98 13.45
N TRP A 137 -15.21 15.74 13.75
CA TRP A 137 -14.44 14.57 13.31
C TRP A 137 -14.81 14.19 11.88
N TRP A 138 -13.77 13.91 11.09
CA TRP A 138 -13.90 13.38 9.73
C TRP A 138 -13.35 11.96 9.70
N ALA A 139 -14.17 11.01 9.20
CA ALA A 139 -13.76 9.64 8.95
C ALA A 139 -13.14 9.55 7.55
N SER A 140 -11.89 9.11 7.48
CA SER A 140 -11.13 9.06 6.23
C SER A 140 -11.57 7.93 5.27
N GLY A 141 -12.32 6.95 5.77
CA GLY A 141 -12.64 5.72 5.06
C GLY A 141 -11.49 4.71 5.03
N ASP A 142 -10.39 5.01 5.70
CA ASP A 142 -9.29 4.06 5.93
C ASP A 142 -9.39 3.48 7.34
N ALA A 143 -9.02 2.21 7.50
CA ALA A 143 -8.81 1.60 8.81
C ALA A 143 -7.35 1.73 9.24
N GLY A 144 -7.13 1.81 10.55
CA GLY A 144 -5.80 1.93 11.12
C GLY A 144 -5.60 1.18 12.42
N GLN A 145 -4.35 1.13 12.85
CA GLN A 145 -3.94 0.67 14.16
C GLN A 145 -2.94 1.66 14.75
N LEU A 146 -3.04 1.95 16.04
CA LEU A 146 -2.05 2.73 16.76
C LEU A 146 -1.04 1.82 17.43
N THR A 147 0.23 2.05 17.15
CA THR A 147 1.38 1.34 17.71
C THR A 147 2.29 2.31 18.46
N ALA A 148 3.33 1.80 19.10
CA ALA A 148 4.38 2.65 19.70
C ALA A 148 5.13 3.50 18.66
N ALA A 149 5.11 3.13 17.36
CA ALA A 149 5.70 3.90 16.27
C ALA A 149 4.69 4.89 15.65
N GLY A 150 3.46 4.94 16.11
CA GLY A 150 2.38 5.79 15.60
C GLY A 150 1.35 5.03 14.77
N LEU A 151 0.75 5.70 13.80
CA LEU A 151 -0.29 5.17 12.94
C LEU A 151 0.26 4.13 11.95
N GLN A 152 -0.39 2.98 11.91
CA GLN A 152 -0.27 2.00 10.84
C GLN A 152 -1.60 1.94 10.08
N VAL A 153 -1.60 2.30 8.82
CA VAL A 153 -2.76 2.19 7.94
C VAL A 153 -2.94 0.73 7.53
N LEU A 154 -4.14 0.21 7.72
CA LEU A 154 -4.48 -1.18 7.42
C LEU A 154 -5.02 -1.35 5.99
N GLY A 155 -5.80 -0.41 5.51
CA GLY A 155 -6.38 -0.39 4.17
C GLY A 155 -7.68 0.40 4.14
N ARG A 156 -8.34 0.37 2.99
CA ARG A 156 -9.65 0.99 2.82
C ARG A 156 -10.74 0.15 3.48
N LEU A 157 -11.63 0.79 4.23
CA LEU A 157 -12.79 0.10 4.81
C LEU A 157 -13.76 -0.41 3.73
N ASP A 158 -13.93 0.36 2.65
CA ASP A 158 -14.75 -0.05 1.49
C ASP A 158 -14.11 -1.16 0.65
N GLY A 159 -12.84 -1.47 0.86
CA GLY A 159 -12.10 -2.58 0.25
C GLY A 159 -11.89 -3.77 1.20
N ALA A 160 -12.25 -3.64 2.46
CA ALA A 160 -12.20 -4.74 3.41
C ALA A 160 -13.25 -5.80 3.09
N ILE A 161 -12.91 -7.07 3.30
CA ILE A 161 -13.82 -8.19 3.11
C ILE A 161 -14.14 -8.89 4.44
N HIS A 162 -15.29 -9.55 4.49
CA HIS A 162 -15.69 -10.39 5.62
C HIS A 162 -15.57 -11.86 5.24
N SER A 163 -14.53 -12.51 5.73
CA SER A 163 -14.20 -13.90 5.42
C SER A 163 -14.25 -14.76 6.67
N GLY A 164 -15.23 -15.67 6.75
CA GLY A 164 -15.38 -16.58 7.89
C GLY A 164 -15.57 -15.88 9.24
N GLY A 165 -16.18 -14.68 9.24
CA GLY A 165 -16.36 -13.85 10.45
C GLY A 165 -15.19 -12.93 10.80
N GLU A 166 -14.10 -12.96 10.03
CA GLU A 166 -12.95 -12.08 10.21
C GLU A 166 -12.96 -10.95 9.16
N THR A 167 -12.57 -9.74 9.57
CA THR A 167 -12.34 -8.63 8.64
C THR A 167 -10.94 -8.73 8.07
N VAL A 168 -10.82 -8.83 6.75
CA VAL A 168 -9.56 -8.98 6.03
C VAL A 168 -9.35 -7.77 5.10
N PHE A 169 -8.17 -7.17 5.16
CA PHE A 169 -7.74 -6.10 4.28
C PHE A 169 -6.85 -6.67 3.17
N PRO A 170 -7.33 -6.77 1.92
CA PRO A 170 -6.56 -7.38 0.82
C PRO A 170 -5.18 -6.77 0.63
N GLU A 171 -5.05 -5.44 0.79
CA GLU A 171 -3.79 -4.72 0.65
C GLU A 171 -2.72 -5.17 1.66
N GLN A 172 -3.12 -5.48 2.90
CA GLN A 172 -2.19 -6.01 3.91
C GLN A 172 -1.73 -7.42 3.57
N VAL A 173 -2.66 -8.26 3.12
CA VAL A 173 -2.32 -9.62 2.69
C VAL A 173 -1.38 -9.57 1.49
N GLU A 174 -1.62 -8.67 0.51
CA GLU A 174 -0.71 -8.42 -0.61
C GLU A 174 0.71 -8.07 -0.12
N GLN A 175 0.82 -7.13 0.82
CA GLN A 175 2.12 -6.70 1.36
C GLN A 175 2.85 -7.83 2.09
N ARG A 176 2.13 -8.59 2.92
CA ARG A 176 2.70 -9.75 3.64
C ARG A 176 3.17 -10.84 2.69
N LEU A 177 2.37 -11.21 1.70
CA LEU A 177 2.75 -12.21 0.71
C LEU A 177 3.94 -11.76 -0.14
N LYS A 178 3.99 -10.49 -0.54
CA LYS A 178 5.16 -9.92 -1.25
C LYS A 178 6.42 -9.97 -0.41
N ALA A 179 6.34 -9.58 0.86
CA ALA A 179 7.48 -9.66 1.78
C ALA A 179 7.98 -11.10 1.96
N LEU A 180 7.05 -12.06 2.10
CA LEU A 180 7.39 -13.49 2.20
C LEU A 180 8.01 -14.02 0.89
N ALA A 181 7.49 -13.60 -0.27
CA ALA A 181 8.03 -13.99 -1.58
C ALA A 181 9.46 -13.48 -1.78
N VAL A 182 9.71 -12.20 -1.44
CA VAL A 182 11.08 -11.62 -1.48
C VAL A 182 12.03 -12.38 -0.55
N ALA A 183 11.60 -12.66 0.70
CA ALA A 183 12.41 -13.40 1.65
C ALA A 183 12.70 -14.86 1.21
N ALA A 184 11.81 -15.44 0.42
CA ALA A 184 11.96 -16.79 -0.16
C ALA A 184 12.67 -16.80 -1.52
N GLY A 185 13.10 -15.64 -2.05
CA GLY A 185 13.75 -15.52 -3.36
C GLY A 185 12.84 -15.82 -4.53
N LEU A 186 11.51 -15.77 -4.36
CA LEU A 186 10.57 -16.03 -5.45
C LEU A 186 10.55 -14.85 -6.45
N PRO A 187 10.53 -15.12 -7.77
CA PRO A 187 10.58 -14.10 -8.81
C PRO A 187 9.20 -13.44 -9.03
N LEU A 188 8.64 -12.83 -7.98
CA LEU A 188 7.34 -12.15 -8.00
C LEU A 188 7.52 -10.67 -8.32
N ALA A 189 6.97 -10.19 -9.44
CA ALA A 189 6.95 -8.78 -9.79
C ALA A 189 5.74 -8.05 -9.16
N GLU A 190 4.55 -8.62 -9.32
CA GLU A 190 3.30 -8.00 -8.90
C GLU A 190 2.33 -9.03 -8.32
N LEU A 191 1.56 -8.58 -7.35
CA LEU A 191 0.48 -9.36 -6.73
C LEU A 191 -0.69 -8.42 -6.45
N LEU A 192 -1.88 -8.83 -6.87
CA LEU A 192 -3.15 -8.17 -6.61
C LEU A 192 -4.13 -9.19 -6.04
N LEU A 193 -4.75 -8.89 -4.93
CA LEU A 193 -5.80 -9.71 -4.33
C LEU A 193 -7.17 -9.07 -4.58
N LEU A 194 -8.12 -9.88 -5.04
CA LEU A 194 -9.48 -9.46 -5.32
C LEU A 194 -10.46 -10.31 -4.51
N PRO A 195 -11.51 -9.70 -3.94
CA PRO A 195 -12.59 -10.41 -3.29
C PRO A 195 -13.46 -11.15 -4.31
N VAL A 196 -13.92 -12.33 -3.90
CA VAL A 196 -14.96 -13.10 -4.59
C VAL A 196 -15.94 -13.64 -3.56
N THR A 197 -17.21 -13.72 -3.93
CA THR A 197 -18.24 -14.32 -3.09
C THR A 197 -17.97 -15.81 -2.89
N ASP A 198 -18.10 -16.27 -1.66
CA ASP A 198 -17.98 -17.66 -1.24
C ASP A 198 -19.21 -18.06 -0.39
N PRO A 199 -19.92 -19.16 -0.70
CA PRO A 199 -21.17 -19.51 -0.02
C PRO A 199 -20.97 -19.90 1.46
N LEU A 200 -19.78 -20.32 1.85
CA LEU A 200 -19.48 -20.73 3.23
C LEU A 200 -18.82 -19.62 4.05
N TRP A 201 -17.94 -18.85 3.42
CA TRP A 201 -17.11 -17.84 4.09
C TRP A 201 -17.62 -16.42 3.91
N GLY A 202 -18.68 -16.19 3.13
CA GLY A 202 -19.15 -14.87 2.70
C GLY A 202 -18.30 -14.32 1.57
N GLU A 203 -17.04 -13.97 1.85
CA GLU A 203 -16.08 -13.54 0.84
C GLU A 203 -14.74 -14.24 1.03
N ARG A 204 -14.02 -14.46 -0.06
CA ARG A 204 -12.67 -15.02 -0.10
C ARG A 204 -11.80 -14.22 -1.06
N LEU A 205 -10.50 -14.34 -0.90
CA LEU A 205 -9.53 -13.71 -1.80
C LEU A 205 -9.19 -14.62 -2.97
N VAL A 206 -8.96 -14.00 -4.13
CA VAL A 206 -8.33 -14.61 -5.31
C VAL A 206 -7.09 -13.79 -5.64
N ALA A 207 -6.00 -14.47 -5.98
CA ALA A 207 -4.72 -13.85 -6.30
C ALA A 207 -4.49 -13.77 -7.81
N LEU A 208 -4.20 -12.58 -8.30
CA LEU A 208 -3.63 -12.30 -9.62
C LEU A 208 -2.16 -11.96 -9.42
N PHE A 209 -1.26 -12.65 -10.10
CA PHE A 209 0.17 -12.41 -9.94
C PHE A 209 0.91 -12.35 -11.28
N ARG A 210 2.01 -11.60 -11.32
CA ARG A 210 2.90 -11.50 -12.45
C ARG A 210 4.32 -11.85 -12.02
N PRO A 211 5.02 -12.75 -12.74
CA PRO A 211 6.43 -13.04 -12.50
C PRO A 211 7.32 -11.86 -12.91
N LEU A 212 8.53 -11.81 -12.36
CA LEU A 212 9.60 -10.96 -12.89
C LEU A 212 9.94 -11.41 -14.32
N PRO A 213 10.27 -10.49 -15.24
CA PRO A 213 10.81 -10.86 -16.55
C PRO A 213 12.07 -11.72 -16.40
N GLU A 214 12.25 -12.70 -17.27
CA GLU A 214 13.48 -13.48 -17.33
C GLU A 214 14.69 -12.54 -17.49
N GLY A 215 15.71 -12.70 -16.62
CA GLY A 215 16.91 -11.84 -16.61
C GLY A 215 16.81 -10.57 -15.75
N ALA A 216 15.67 -10.23 -15.15
CA ALA A 216 15.56 -9.17 -14.16
C ALA A 216 15.95 -9.67 -12.75
N GLY A 217 17.19 -10.07 -12.59
CA GLY A 217 17.71 -10.54 -11.30
C GLY A 217 17.80 -9.40 -10.29
N TRP A 218 17.15 -9.54 -9.14
CA TRP A 218 17.65 -8.94 -7.90
C TRP A 218 18.96 -9.67 -7.59
N GLY A 219 20.09 -8.95 -7.70
CA GLY A 219 21.45 -9.50 -7.60
C GLY A 219 21.64 -10.52 -6.48
N GLY A 220 21.64 -11.77 -6.85
CA GLY A 220 21.88 -12.90 -5.98
C GLY A 220 21.81 -14.19 -6.77
N SER A 221 22.99 -14.71 -7.15
CA SER A 221 23.34 -16.05 -7.60
C SER A 221 22.53 -16.67 -8.76
N ASP A 222 23.27 -16.95 -9.83
CA ASP A 222 22.96 -17.95 -10.83
C ASP A 222 22.58 -19.28 -10.17
N VAL A 223 21.30 -19.58 -10.09
CA VAL A 223 20.80 -20.92 -9.85
C VAL A 223 19.93 -21.32 -11.04
N ALA A 224 20.59 -21.79 -12.08
CA ALA A 224 19.98 -22.67 -13.08
C ALA A 224 19.69 -24.00 -12.38
N GLY A 225 18.47 -24.17 -11.83
CA GLY A 225 18.02 -25.41 -11.24
C GLY A 225 16.54 -25.28 -10.90
N ALA A 226 15.73 -26.15 -11.45
CA ALA A 226 14.29 -26.34 -11.30
C ALA A 226 13.67 -25.71 -10.04
N ASP A 227 13.41 -24.40 -10.09
CA ASP A 227 12.60 -23.73 -9.09
C ASP A 227 11.17 -24.30 -9.19
N PRO A 228 10.53 -24.61 -8.04
CA PRO A 228 9.10 -24.90 -8.06
C PRO A 228 8.41 -23.71 -8.76
N PRO A 229 7.40 -23.97 -9.62
CA PRO A 229 6.72 -22.91 -10.34
C PRO A 229 6.33 -21.82 -9.33
N LEU A 230 6.55 -20.55 -9.67
CA LEU A 230 6.26 -19.41 -8.78
C LEU A 230 4.90 -19.53 -8.07
N ARG A 231 3.90 -20.04 -8.79
CA ARG A 231 2.56 -20.31 -8.26
C ARG A 231 2.58 -21.25 -7.05
N GLU A 232 3.32 -22.36 -7.11
CA GLU A 232 3.41 -23.33 -6.02
C GLU A 232 4.13 -22.75 -4.82
N GLY A 233 5.19 -21.98 -5.04
CA GLY A 233 5.89 -21.25 -4.01
C GLY A 233 4.98 -20.26 -3.30
N LEU A 234 4.19 -19.47 -4.03
CA LEU A 234 3.23 -18.53 -3.46
C LEU A 234 2.13 -19.22 -2.68
N ILE A 235 1.61 -20.35 -3.16
CA ILE A 235 0.62 -21.18 -2.43
C ILE A 235 1.24 -21.69 -1.11
N ALA A 236 2.48 -22.17 -1.14
CA ALA A 236 3.17 -22.63 0.07
C ALA A 236 3.35 -21.51 1.10
N LEU A 237 3.69 -20.30 0.66
CA LEU A 237 3.79 -19.13 1.52
C LEU A 237 2.42 -18.72 2.09
N ALA A 238 1.37 -18.74 1.28
CA ALA A 238 0.02 -18.40 1.71
C ALA A 238 -0.52 -19.35 2.80
N ARG A 239 -0.07 -20.60 2.86
CA ARG A 239 -0.43 -21.53 3.96
C ARG A 239 0.03 -21.04 5.33
N ARG A 240 1.00 -20.11 5.40
CA ARG A 240 1.48 -19.50 6.65
C ARG A 240 0.56 -18.37 7.15
N LEU A 241 -0.38 -17.92 6.33
CA LEU A 241 -1.38 -16.91 6.70
C LEU A 241 -2.58 -17.54 7.41
N PRO A 242 -3.36 -16.76 8.19
CA PRO A 242 -4.66 -17.17 8.69
C PRO A 242 -5.58 -17.69 7.58
N PRO A 243 -6.46 -18.66 7.85
CA PRO A 243 -7.33 -19.24 6.81
C PRO A 243 -8.17 -18.22 6.03
N ALA A 244 -8.69 -17.18 6.70
CA ALA A 244 -9.48 -16.13 6.10
C ALA A 244 -8.70 -15.29 5.06
N GLU A 245 -7.38 -15.20 5.21
CA GLU A 245 -6.49 -14.40 4.35
C GLU A 245 -5.91 -15.21 3.18
N ARG A 246 -6.13 -16.53 3.14
CA ARG A 246 -5.54 -17.40 2.11
C ARG A 246 -6.31 -17.25 0.80
N PRO A 247 -5.62 -16.88 -0.32
CA PRO A 247 -6.27 -16.87 -1.61
C PRO A 247 -6.79 -18.27 -2.02
N LEU A 248 -8.03 -18.29 -2.51
CA LEU A 248 -8.70 -19.51 -2.95
C LEU A 248 -8.14 -20.00 -4.31
N HIS A 249 -7.91 -19.06 -5.22
CA HIS A 249 -7.38 -19.33 -6.56
C HIS A 249 -6.22 -18.40 -6.87
N TRP A 250 -5.37 -18.83 -7.82
CA TRP A 250 -4.15 -18.15 -8.23
C TRP A 250 -4.08 -18.08 -9.75
N TRP A 251 -4.10 -16.85 -10.28
CA TRP A 251 -4.07 -16.59 -11.72
C TRP A 251 -2.78 -15.86 -12.09
N MET A 252 -2.02 -16.46 -13.00
CA MET A 252 -0.85 -15.81 -13.57
C MET A 252 -1.28 -14.88 -14.70
N CYS A 253 -0.84 -13.63 -14.66
CA CYS A 253 -1.16 -12.61 -15.63
C CYS A 253 0.11 -12.13 -16.34
N ALA A 254 0.06 -11.94 -17.65
CA ALA A 254 1.18 -11.38 -18.42
C ALA A 254 1.44 -9.91 -18.04
N SER A 255 0.39 -9.18 -17.67
CA SER A 255 0.47 -7.80 -17.17
C SER A 255 -0.57 -7.57 -16.09
N LEU A 256 -0.28 -6.66 -15.16
CA LEU A 256 -1.23 -6.17 -14.18
C LEU A 256 -1.28 -4.63 -14.28
N ALA A 257 -2.39 -4.11 -14.87
CA ALA A 257 -2.54 -2.69 -15.17
C ALA A 257 -2.75 -1.85 -13.91
N ARG A 258 -2.01 -0.75 -13.84
CA ARG A 258 -2.15 0.31 -12.84
C ARG A 258 -2.53 1.62 -13.53
N THR A 259 -2.98 2.59 -12.77
CA THR A 259 -3.09 3.99 -13.23
C THR A 259 -1.70 4.61 -13.37
N ASP A 260 -1.60 5.76 -14.04
CA ASP A 260 -0.35 6.52 -14.15
C ASP A 260 0.22 6.95 -12.78
N THR A 261 -0.66 7.05 -11.77
CA THR A 261 -0.28 7.31 -10.37
C THR A 261 0.10 6.06 -9.58
N GLY A 262 0.15 4.88 -10.23
CA GLY A 262 0.56 3.61 -9.63
C GLY A 262 -0.52 2.86 -8.85
N LYS A 263 -1.78 3.32 -8.85
CA LYS A 263 -2.91 2.66 -8.18
C LYS A 263 -3.45 1.50 -9.02
N TRP A 264 -3.91 0.44 -8.36
CA TRP A 264 -4.57 -0.67 -9.03
C TRP A 264 -5.89 -0.24 -9.69
N GLN A 265 -6.12 -0.67 -10.92
CA GLN A 265 -7.41 -0.54 -11.60
C GLN A 265 -8.32 -1.71 -11.19
N ARG A 266 -8.69 -1.78 -9.88
CA ARG A 266 -9.47 -2.91 -9.32
C ARG A 266 -10.76 -3.20 -10.09
N PRO A 267 -11.61 -2.23 -10.51
CA PRO A 267 -12.83 -2.52 -11.25
C PRO A 267 -12.57 -3.29 -12.56
N ARG A 268 -11.50 -2.92 -13.29
CA ARG A 268 -11.09 -3.63 -14.51
C ARG A 268 -10.69 -5.08 -14.23
N TRP A 269 -9.98 -5.32 -13.12
CA TRP A 269 -9.53 -6.65 -12.76
C TRP A 269 -10.65 -7.52 -12.20
N HIS A 270 -11.64 -6.95 -11.52
CA HIS A 270 -12.88 -7.66 -11.15
C HIS A 270 -13.64 -8.12 -12.38
N GLU A 271 -13.80 -7.25 -13.38
CA GLU A 271 -14.46 -7.60 -14.64
C GLU A 271 -13.73 -8.72 -15.38
N TRP A 272 -12.39 -8.60 -15.48
CA TRP A 272 -11.55 -9.65 -16.09
C TRP A 272 -11.72 -11.00 -15.35
N LEU A 273 -11.68 -10.99 -14.02
CA LEU A 273 -11.82 -12.21 -13.23
C LEU A 273 -13.22 -12.84 -13.40
N ARG A 274 -14.27 -12.03 -13.50
CA ARG A 274 -15.62 -12.50 -13.77
C ARG A 274 -15.68 -13.25 -15.11
N GLN A 275 -15.13 -12.69 -16.17
CA GLN A 275 -15.06 -13.31 -17.49
C GLN A 275 -14.28 -14.64 -17.49
N GLN A 276 -13.16 -14.70 -16.74
CA GLN A 276 -12.40 -15.96 -16.63
C GLN A 276 -13.20 -17.05 -15.91
N ARG A 277 -13.98 -16.70 -14.91
CA ARG A 277 -14.82 -17.67 -14.16
C ARG A 277 -16.01 -18.16 -14.97
N GLU A 278 -16.64 -17.29 -15.75
CA GLU A 278 -17.75 -17.66 -16.65
C GLU A 278 -17.26 -18.59 -17.77
N GLY A 279 -16.11 -18.33 -18.40
CA GLY A 279 -15.51 -19.18 -19.42
C GLY A 279 -15.09 -20.57 -18.92
N HIS A 280 -14.71 -20.71 -17.63
CA HIS A 280 -14.41 -22.03 -17.05
C HIS A 280 -15.65 -22.85 -16.65
N LEU A 281 -16.81 -22.22 -16.54
CA LEU A 281 -18.09 -22.90 -16.24
C LEU A 281 -18.74 -23.47 -17.52
N GLU A 282 -18.37 -22.97 -18.70
CA GLU A 282 -18.84 -23.50 -19.99
C GLU A 282 -18.02 -24.72 -20.46
N ASP A 283 -16.84 -24.97 -19.85
CA ASP A 283 -15.96 -26.10 -20.16
C ASP A 283 -16.15 -27.32 -19.22
N LEU A 284 -17.13 -27.28 -18.29
CA LEU A 284 -17.52 -28.37 -17.37
C LEU A 284 -18.92 -28.87 -17.65
#